data_7d7674d6a7d87ebe53e4a5d23a49394d
#
_entry.id   7d7674d6a7d87ebe53e4a5d23a49394d
#
_cell.length_a   1.000
_cell.length_b   1.000
_cell.length_c   1.000
_cell.angle_alpha   90.00
_cell.angle_beta   90.00
_cell.angle_gamma   90.00
#
_symmetry.space_group_name_H-M   'P 1'
#
loop_
_entity.id
_entity.type
_entity.pdbx_description
1 polymer ?
#
loop_
_entity_poly.entity_id
_entity_poly.type
_entity_poly.pdbx_seq_one_letter_code
_entity_poly.pdbx_strand_id
1 'polypeptide(L)'
;MGDLIGEAVSGKLYYVEIAQFRKILSSNLSATAKTKIFSAFCRINILYMIAKAGSGHIGSSYSSIDIMSWLCLNEVRSLHSHEYKDQDSFFSSKGHDAPALYNVLLGLEKIDFSLIHGLRRIDGLP
;
A
#
# COMPACT_ATOMS: atom_id res chain seq x y z
N MET A 1 -16.18 -14.41 -20.75
CA MET A 1 -15.09 -13.76 -19.99
C MET A 1 -15.54 -13.25 -18.61
N GLY A 2 -16.77 -12.77 -18.43
CA GLY A 2 -17.31 -12.36 -17.13
C GLY A 2 -17.38 -13.50 -16.11
N ASP A 3 -17.70 -14.71 -16.54
CA ASP A 3 -17.89 -15.87 -15.67
C ASP A 3 -16.56 -16.38 -15.08
N LEU A 4 -15.48 -16.30 -15.84
CA LEU A 4 -14.14 -16.67 -15.38
C LEU A 4 -13.61 -15.72 -14.29
N ILE A 5 -13.96 -14.45 -14.36
CA ILE A 5 -13.59 -13.47 -13.36
C ILE A 5 -14.36 -13.70 -12.06
N GLY A 6 -15.63 -14.06 -12.16
CA GLY A 6 -16.47 -14.40 -11.00
C GLY A 6 -15.96 -15.62 -10.23
N GLU A 7 -15.57 -16.66 -10.94
CA GLU A 7 -15.02 -17.88 -10.33
C GLU A 7 -13.67 -17.66 -9.67
N ALA A 8 -12.80 -16.86 -10.28
CA ALA A 8 -11.48 -16.55 -9.73
C ALA A 8 -11.52 -15.80 -8.39
N VAL A 9 -12.63 -15.13 -8.08
CA VAL A 9 -12.81 -14.33 -6.85
C VAL A 9 -13.60 -15.08 -5.79
N SER A 10 -14.00 -16.32 -6.03
CA SER A 10 -14.77 -17.14 -5.07
C SER A 10 -13.92 -17.66 -3.90
N GLY A 11 -12.61 -17.52 -3.96
CA GLY A 11 -11.68 -17.91 -2.90
C GLY A 11 -11.65 -16.93 -1.73
N LYS A 12 -11.08 -17.39 -0.61
CA LYS A 12 -10.86 -16.58 0.58
C LYS A 12 -9.72 -15.57 0.32
N LEU A 13 -9.98 -14.29 0.56
CA LEU A 13 -8.97 -13.24 0.42
C LEU A 13 -8.31 -12.96 1.77
N TYR A 14 -6.98 -12.74 1.73
CA TYR A 14 -6.18 -12.44 2.91
C TYR A 14 -5.49 -11.10 2.75
N TYR A 15 -5.23 -10.44 3.86
CA TYR A 15 -4.42 -9.22 3.93
C TYR A 15 -3.51 -9.24 5.15
N VAL A 16 -2.46 -8.45 5.11
CA VAL A 16 -1.54 -8.26 6.24
C VAL A 16 -2.10 -7.15 7.12
N GLU A 17 -2.32 -7.44 8.40
CA GLU A 17 -2.85 -6.47 9.36
C GLU A 17 -1.82 -5.43 9.77
N ILE A 18 -2.30 -4.28 10.24
CA ILE A 18 -1.46 -3.15 10.65
C ILE A 18 -0.45 -3.54 11.74
N ALA A 19 -0.78 -4.48 12.62
CA ALA A 19 0.12 -4.95 13.66
C ALA A 19 1.45 -5.49 13.10
N GLN A 20 1.44 -6.13 11.93
CA GLN A 20 2.64 -6.63 11.28
C GLN A 20 3.52 -5.50 10.75
N PHE A 21 2.91 -4.46 10.16
CA PHE A 21 3.63 -3.26 9.74
C PHE A 21 4.30 -2.57 10.92
N ARG A 22 3.58 -2.37 12.01
CA ARG A 22 4.13 -1.79 13.25
C ARG A 22 5.33 -2.59 13.77
N LYS A 23 5.22 -3.91 13.74
CA LYS A 23 6.28 -4.81 14.21
C LYS A 23 7.57 -4.64 13.42
N ILE A 24 7.50 -4.62 12.09
CA ILE A 24 8.72 -4.45 11.28
C ILE A 24 9.28 -3.03 11.37
N LEU A 25 8.43 -2.00 11.42
CA LEU A 25 8.88 -0.61 11.51
C LEU A 25 9.57 -0.30 12.83
N SER A 26 9.17 -0.95 13.93
CA SER A 26 9.79 -0.81 15.25
C SER A 26 10.98 -1.76 15.48
N SER A 27 11.29 -2.66 14.55
CA SER A 27 12.38 -3.62 14.66
C SER A 27 13.76 -2.97 14.49
N ASN A 28 14.81 -3.72 14.85
CA ASN A 28 16.21 -3.30 14.65
C ASN A 28 16.79 -3.71 13.29
N LEU A 29 15.94 -4.10 12.35
CA LEU A 29 16.36 -4.44 10.99
C LEU A 29 16.94 -3.21 10.27
N SER A 30 17.83 -3.47 9.29
CA SER A 30 18.34 -2.42 8.43
C SER A 30 17.23 -1.76 7.61
N ALA A 31 17.46 -0.54 7.14
CA ALA A 31 16.51 0.16 6.28
C ALA A 31 16.13 -0.67 5.05
N THR A 32 17.12 -1.32 4.43
CA THR A 32 16.88 -2.20 3.27
C THR A 32 15.99 -3.39 3.62
N ALA A 33 16.26 -4.09 4.73
CA ALA A 33 15.48 -5.23 5.17
C ALA A 33 14.03 -4.82 5.52
N LYS A 34 13.87 -3.73 6.27
CA LYS A 34 12.53 -3.18 6.59
C LYS A 34 11.73 -2.86 5.33
N THR A 35 12.37 -2.18 4.38
CA THR A 35 11.70 -1.78 3.13
C THR A 35 11.27 -3.00 2.31
N LYS A 36 12.12 -4.03 2.22
CA LYS A 36 11.77 -5.28 1.52
C LYS A 36 10.56 -5.97 2.13
N ILE A 37 10.51 -6.09 3.45
CA ILE A 37 9.39 -6.72 4.14
C ILE A 37 8.14 -5.86 4.01
N PHE A 38 8.27 -4.55 4.20
CA PHE A 38 7.17 -3.60 4.06
C PHE A 38 6.53 -3.67 2.67
N SER A 39 7.35 -3.63 1.61
CA SER A 39 6.85 -3.72 0.24
C SER A 39 6.22 -5.09 -0.06
N ALA A 40 6.73 -6.17 0.52
CA ALA A 40 6.12 -7.50 0.40
C ALA A 40 4.72 -7.53 1.05
N PHE A 41 4.56 -6.94 2.23
CA PHE A 41 3.25 -6.78 2.87
C PHE A 41 2.30 -5.94 2.02
N CYS A 42 2.80 -4.84 1.47
CA CYS A 42 2.02 -4.01 0.54
C CYS A 42 1.56 -4.79 -0.68
N ARG A 43 2.38 -5.67 -1.26
CA ARG A 43 2.00 -6.51 -2.40
C ARG A 43 0.81 -7.42 -2.07
N ILE A 44 0.83 -8.04 -0.91
CA ILE A 44 -0.28 -8.88 -0.44
C ILE A 44 -1.56 -8.03 -0.33
N ASN A 45 -1.44 -6.85 0.27
CA ASN A 45 -2.59 -5.96 0.47
C ASN A 45 -3.10 -5.32 -0.82
N ILE A 46 -2.22 -5.01 -1.77
CA ILE A 46 -2.60 -4.56 -3.11
C ILE A 46 -3.46 -5.63 -3.80
N LEU A 47 -3.01 -6.87 -3.78
CA LEU A 47 -3.75 -7.99 -4.35
C LEU A 47 -5.14 -8.13 -3.69
N TYR A 48 -5.18 -8.07 -2.37
CA TYR A 48 -6.43 -8.09 -1.61
C TYR A 48 -7.38 -6.97 -2.04
N MET A 49 -6.89 -5.74 -2.08
CA MET A 49 -7.72 -4.58 -2.43
C MET A 49 -8.28 -4.66 -3.84
N ILE A 50 -7.44 -5.01 -4.82
CA ILE A 50 -7.82 -5.11 -6.22
C ILE A 50 -8.80 -6.27 -6.44
N ALA A 51 -8.52 -7.43 -5.85
CA ALA A 51 -9.40 -8.60 -5.95
C ALA A 51 -10.77 -8.32 -5.31
N LYS A 52 -10.78 -7.69 -4.14
CA LYS A 52 -12.03 -7.32 -3.45
C LYS A 52 -12.85 -6.29 -4.21
N ALA A 53 -12.18 -5.31 -4.82
CA ALA A 53 -12.84 -4.28 -5.64
C ALA A 53 -13.30 -4.81 -7.00
N GLY A 54 -12.73 -5.91 -7.47
CA GLY A 54 -12.97 -6.46 -8.80
C GLY A 54 -12.37 -5.61 -9.93
N SER A 55 -11.51 -4.64 -9.59
CA SER A 55 -10.87 -3.75 -10.57
C SER A 55 -9.63 -3.09 -10.01
N GLY A 56 -8.68 -2.75 -10.87
CA GLY A 56 -7.43 -2.08 -10.51
C GLY A 56 -6.27 -2.55 -11.38
N HIS A 57 -5.17 -1.82 -11.32
CA HIS A 57 -3.96 -2.09 -12.10
C HIS A 57 -2.89 -2.73 -11.21
N ILE A 58 -2.86 -4.06 -11.16
CA ILE A 58 -1.89 -4.79 -10.34
C ILE A 58 -0.46 -4.65 -10.85
N GLY A 59 -0.28 -4.65 -12.17
CA GLY A 59 1.05 -4.57 -12.80
C GLY A 59 1.78 -3.28 -12.45
N SER A 60 1.12 -2.12 -12.62
CA SER A 60 1.72 -0.82 -12.29
C SER A 60 1.93 -0.65 -10.79
N SER A 61 1.01 -1.12 -9.97
CA SER A 61 1.16 -1.10 -8.51
C SER A 61 2.34 -1.96 -8.06
N TYR A 62 2.49 -3.17 -8.61
CA TYR A 62 3.60 -4.06 -8.26
C TYR A 62 4.94 -3.56 -8.76
N SER A 63 5.02 -2.92 -9.93
CA SER A 63 6.27 -2.38 -10.45
C SER A 63 6.76 -1.16 -9.69
N SER A 64 5.88 -0.40 -9.06
CA SER A 64 6.22 0.85 -8.36
C SER A 64 6.39 0.70 -6.84
N ILE A 65 5.85 -0.37 -6.23
CA ILE A 65 5.76 -0.47 -4.77
C ILE A 65 7.11 -0.45 -4.05
N ASP A 66 8.16 -1.05 -4.62
CA ASP A 66 9.48 -1.05 -3.98
C ASP A 66 10.07 0.35 -3.92
N ILE A 67 9.95 1.11 -5.02
CA ILE A 67 10.42 2.50 -5.09
C ILE A 67 9.61 3.37 -4.14
N MET A 68 8.29 3.27 -4.16
CA MET A 68 7.41 4.02 -3.26
C MET A 68 7.70 3.71 -1.80
N SER A 69 7.88 2.43 -1.46
CA SER A 69 8.21 2.01 -0.10
C SER A 69 9.53 2.60 0.36
N TRP A 70 10.58 2.52 -0.47
CA TRP A 70 11.87 3.11 -0.12
C TRP A 70 11.76 4.62 0.10
N LEU A 71 11.18 5.33 -0.84
CA LEU A 71 11.04 6.79 -0.77
C LEU A 71 10.26 7.22 0.48
N CYS A 72 9.10 6.59 0.70
CA CYS A 72 8.23 6.98 1.82
C CYS A 72 8.76 6.56 3.19
N LEU A 73 9.51 5.46 3.29
CA LEU A 73 10.10 5.04 4.55
C LEU A 73 11.39 5.79 4.90
N ASN A 74 12.20 6.15 3.89
CA ASN A 74 13.58 6.57 4.14
C ASN A 74 13.92 7.98 3.64
N GLU A 75 13.21 8.52 2.66
CA GLU A 75 13.59 9.77 2.00
C GLU A 75 12.59 10.92 2.23
N VAL A 76 11.28 10.64 2.18
CA VAL A 76 10.24 11.66 2.35
C VAL A 76 10.07 12.03 3.82
N ARG A 77 10.79 13.05 4.27
CA ARG A 77 10.86 13.47 5.68
C ARG A 77 9.52 13.94 6.22
N SER A 78 8.70 14.59 5.40
CA SER A 78 7.38 15.09 5.80
C SER A 78 6.42 14.00 6.31
N LEU A 79 6.66 12.74 5.98
CA LEU A 79 5.89 11.61 6.52
C LEU A 79 6.29 11.23 7.95
N HIS A 80 7.46 11.69 8.41
CA HIS A 80 8.05 11.31 9.71
C HIS A 80 8.31 12.50 10.64
N SER A 81 8.12 13.73 10.15
CA SER A 81 8.38 14.96 10.88
C SER A 81 7.28 15.97 10.61
N HIS A 82 6.98 16.79 11.62
CA HIS A 82 6.05 17.91 11.50
C HIS A 82 6.79 19.26 11.38
N GLU A 83 8.14 19.25 11.31
CA GLU A 83 8.91 20.49 11.20
C GLU A 83 8.80 21.06 9.79
N TYR A 84 8.65 22.39 9.71
CA TYR A 84 8.51 23.09 8.42
C TYR A 84 9.69 22.85 7.47
N LYS A 85 10.90 22.71 7.99
CA LYS A 85 12.10 22.40 7.20
C LYS A 85 12.07 21.02 6.52
N ASP A 86 11.21 20.12 6.97
CA ASP A 86 11.11 18.75 6.47
C ASP A 86 9.94 18.58 5.50
N GLN A 87 9.62 19.62 4.75
CA GLN A 87 8.53 19.66 3.77
C GLN A 87 8.97 19.06 2.43
N ASP A 88 9.04 17.74 2.38
CA ASP A 88 9.19 17.02 1.10
C ASP A 88 7.81 16.68 0.53
N SER A 89 7.70 16.64 -0.78
CA SER A 89 6.47 16.23 -1.46
C SER A 89 6.73 14.97 -2.28
N PHE A 90 5.87 13.99 -2.12
CA PHE A 90 5.82 12.81 -2.98
C PHE A 90 4.70 12.98 -3.99
N PHE A 91 5.00 12.71 -5.25
CA PHE A 91 4.04 12.80 -6.34
C PHE A 91 4.18 11.61 -7.28
N SER A 92 3.08 10.92 -7.57
CA SER A 92 2.99 9.93 -8.63
C SER A 92 2.13 10.49 -9.77
N SER A 93 2.69 10.52 -10.97
CA SER A 93 1.97 10.98 -12.17
C SER A 93 0.99 9.94 -12.73
N LYS A 94 1.01 8.72 -12.19
CA LYS A 94 0.17 7.61 -12.64
C LYS A 94 -0.99 7.39 -11.67
N GLY A 95 -2.22 7.61 -12.11
CA GLY A 95 -3.40 7.23 -11.34
C GLY A 95 -3.56 5.71 -11.20
N HIS A 96 -2.96 4.95 -12.10
CA HIS A 96 -3.04 3.47 -12.15
C HIS A 96 -2.39 2.79 -10.94
N ASP A 97 -1.36 3.39 -10.35
CA ASP A 97 -0.64 2.81 -9.21
C ASP A 97 -1.17 3.31 -7.84
N ALA A 98 -2.34 3.92 -7.84
CA ALA A 98 -2.98 4.37 -6.60
C ALA A 98 -3.07 3.29 -5.52
N PRO A 99 -3.40 2.02 -5.81
CA PRO A 99 -3.37 0.96 -4.79
C PRO A 99 -2.02 0.79 -4.11
N ALA A 100 -0.89 1.00 -4.82
CA ALA A 100 0.43 0.97 -4.22
C ALA A 100 0.61 2.12 -3.24
N LEU A 101 0.28 3.34 -3.63
CA LEU A 101 0.36 4.52 -2.77
C LEU A 101 -0.53 4.37 -1.53
N TYR A 102 -1.77 3.93 -1.71
CA TYR A 102 -2.68 3.70 -0.58
C TYR A 102 -2.10 2.70 0.41
N ASN A 103 -1.50 1.61 -0.06
CA ASN A 103 -0.92 0.61 0.83
C ASN A 103 0.30 1.13 1.60
N VAL A 104 1.13 1.97 1.00
CA VAL A 104 2.21 2.64 1.73
C VAL A 104 1.64 3.55 2.83
N LEU A 105 0.63 4.34 2.51
CA LEU A 105 -0.01 5.23 3.49
C LEU A 105 -0.74 4.47 4.59
N LEU A 106 -1.41 3.36 4.26
CA LEU A 106 -2.04 2.46 5.23
C LEU A 106 -0.99 1.86 6.18
N GLY A 107 0.08 1.32 5.63
CA GLY A 107 1.16 0.72 6.42
C GLY A 107 1.91 1.70 7.31
N LEU A 108 2.00 2.97 6.91
CA LEU A 108 2.56 4.07 7.69
C LEU A 108 1.53 4.74 8.61
N GLU A 109 0.31 4.27 8.65
CA GLU A 109 -0.81 4.84 9.43
C GLU A 109 -1.08 6.32 9.12
N LYS A 110 -0.84 6.75 7.89
CA LYS A 110 -1.16 8.11 7.43
C LYS A 110 -2.62 8.26 7.00
N ILE A 111 -3.28 7.15 6.72
CA ILE A 111 -4.72 7.04 6.52
C ILE A 111 -5.25 5.86 7.35
N ASP A 112 -6.53 5.86 7.65
CA ASP A 112 -7.15 4.82 8.47
C ASP A 112 -7.02 3.44 7.81
N PHE A 113 -6.50 2.46 8.53
CA PHE A 113 -6.25 1.13 8.00
C PHE A 113 -7.53 0.41 7.54
N SER A 114 -8.67 0.73 8.11
CA SER A 114 -9.96 0.16 7.68
C SER A 114 -10.30 0.46 6.22
N LEU A 115 -9.70 1.50 5.63
CA LEU A 115 -9.87 1.85 4.22
C LEU A 115 -9.32 0.78 3.26
N ILE A 116 -8.53 -0.18 3.75
CA ILE A 116 -8.09 -1.34 2.96
C ILE A 116 -9.26 -2.12 2.34
N HIS A 117 -10.43 -2.06 2.97
CA HIS A 117 -11.64 -2.72 2.51
C HIS A 117 -12.45 -1.92 1.49
N GLY A 118 -12.08 -0.66 1.25
CA GLY A 118 -12.92 0.34 0.58
C GLY A 118 -12.40 0.84 -0.75
N LEU A 119 -11.51 0.12 -1.45
CA LEU A 119 -11.05 0.56 -2.76
C LEU A 119 -12.24 0.66 -3.73
N ARG A 120 -12.35 1.81 -4.42
CA ARG A 120 -13.41 2.13 -5.39
C ARG A 120 -14.83 2.03 -4.82
N ARG A 121 -15.00 2.35 -3.55
CA ARG A 121 -16.30 2.51 -2.90
C ARG A 121 -16.59 3.98 -2.60
N ILE A 122 -17.86 4.34 -2.54
CA ILE A 122 -18.30 5.74 -2.33
C ILE A 122 -17.69 6.34 -1.06
N ASP A 123 -17.66 5.58 0.03
CA ASP A 123 -17.12 6.04 1.32
C ASP A 123 -15.72 5.49 1.60
N GLY A 124 -14.99 5.09 0.56
CA GLY A 124 -13.67 4.49 0.65
C GLY A 124 -12.62 5.26 -0.14
N LEU A 125 -11.65 4.51 -0.66
CA LEU A 125 -10.57 5.04 -1.49
C LEU A 125 -11.00 5.04 -2.96
N PRO A 126 -10.74 6.13 -3.70
CA PRO A 126 -11.06 6.24 -5.12
C PRO A 126 -10.32 5.26 -6.02
#